data_cf9b93075e9164152b7cdf515aa62735
#
_entry.id   cf9b93075e9164152b7cdf515aa62735
#
_cell.length_a   1.000
_cell.length_b   1.000
_cell.length_c   1.000
_cell.angle_alpha   90.00
_cell.angle_beta   90.00
_cell.angle_gamma   90.00
#
_symmetry.space_group_name_H-M   'P 1'
#
loop_
_entity.id
_entity.type
_entity.pdbx_description
1 polymer ?
#
loop_
_entity_poly.entity_id
_entity_poly.type
_entity_poly.pdbx_seq_one_letter_code
_entity_poly.pdbx_strand_id
1 'polypeptide(L)'
;QLAVELAPTVRANAIALGPTIPATRFTQEQIEHLAQRTLKGTWGDAKQVAAAVRFLIESDFMTGECITIDGGERWAHVRGRFLTEEGGE
;
A
#
# COMPACT_ATOMS: atom_id res chain seq x y z
N GLN A 1 9.42 -19.99 0.51
CA GLN A 1 8.43 -19.00 0.93
C GLN A 1 8.06 -19.25 2.39
N LEU A 2 8.06 -18.15 3.19
CA LEU A 2 7.99 -18.26 4.65
C LEU A 2 6.71 -18.95 5.14
N ALA A 3 5.58 -18.60 4.53
CA ALA A 3 4.31 -19.19 4.96
C ALA A 3 4.31 -20.70 4.77
N VAL A 4 4.92 -21.17 3.68
CA VAL A 4 4.99 -22.59 3.41
C VAL A 4 5.89 -23.28 4.44
N GLU A 5 7.01 -22.65 4.78
CA GLU A 5 7.98 -23.24 5.69
C GLU A 5 7.47 -23.34 7.11
N LEU A 6 6.64 -22.38 7.53
CA LEU A 6 6.17 -22.32 8.91
C LEU A 6 4.82 -23.03 9.12
N ALA A 7 4.15 -23.43 8.05
CA ALA A 7 2.87 -24.12 8.17
C ALA A 7 3.07 -25.50 8.77
N PRO A 8 2.09 -25.98 9.50
CA PRO A 8 0.86 -25.33 9.93
C PRO A 8 0.97 -24.60 11.26
N THR A 9 2.15 -24.50 11.81
CA THR A 9 2.36 -24.02 13.18
C THR A 9 2.20 -22.51 13.27
N VAL A 10 2.70 -21.78 12.25
CA VAL A 10 2.68 -20.33 12.26
C VAL A 10 2.15 -19.83 10.94
N ARG A 11 1.27 -18.84 10.98
CA ARG A 11 0.82 -18.13 9.79
C ARG A 11 1.76 -16.96 9.51
N ALA A 12 1.98 -16.69 8.23
CA ALA A 12 2.86 -15.58 7.82
C ALA A 12 2.19 -14.85 6.67
N ASN A 13 1.90 -13.58 6.88
CA ASN A 13 1.31 -12.71 5.88
C ASN A 13 2.12 -11.43 5.81
N ALA A 14 1.92 -10.66 4.76
CA ALA A 14 2.67 -9.43 4.55
C ALA A 14 1.73 -8.29 4.24
N ILE A 15 2.18 -7.07 4.51
CA ILE A 15 1.47 -5.85 4.14
C ILE A 15 2.45 -5.00 3.35
N ALA A 16 2.07 -4.65 2.11
CA ALA A 16 2.86 -3.77 1.27
C ALA A 16 2.26 -2.37 1.34
N LEU A 17 3.07 -1.40 1.74
CA LEU A 17 2.59 -0.05 2.01
C LEU A 17 3.04 0.93 0.94
N GLY A 18 2.15 1.88 0.62
CA GLY A 18 2.53 3.10 -0.05
C GLY A 18 2.81 4.20 0.97
N PRO A 19 2.73 5.48 0.56
CA PRO A 19 3.00 6.59 1.48
C PRO A 19 1.99 6.61 2.62
N THR A 20 2.47 6.48 3.85
CA THR A 20 1.60 6.42 5.03
C THR A 20 1.99 7.45 6.06
N ILE A 21 3.27 7.49 6.46
CA ILE A 21 3.76 8.44 7.44
C ILE A 21 5.03 9.06 6.87
N PRO A 22 5.03 10.38 6.57
CA PRO A 22 6.21 10.99 5.99
C PRO A 22 7.34 11.06 7.01
N ALA A 23 8.57 10.89 6.53
CA ALA A 23 9.74 11.09 7.36
C ALA A 23 9.82 12.55 7.76
N THR A 24 10.35 12.82 8.96
CA THR A 24 10.42 14.18 9.46
C THR A 24 11.27 15.08 8.58
N ARG A 25 12.21 14.49 7.81
CA ARG A 25 13.08 15.27 6.94
C ARG A 25 12.40 15.69 5.64
N PHE A 26 11.22 15.17 5.35
CA PHE A 26 10.53 15.52 4.10
C PHE A 26 10.03 16.95 4.17
N THR A 27 10.19 17.69 3.05
CA THR A 27 9.61 19.00 2.91
C THR A 27 8.13 18.86 2.54
N GLN A 28 7.41 19.95 2.70
CA GLN A 28 6.00 19.95 2.30
C GLN A 28 5.84 19.64 0.82
N GLU A 29 6.76 20.16 -0.01
CA GLU A 29 6.74 19.91 -1.44
C GLU A 29 6.93 18.42 -1.74
N GLN A 30 7.85 17.77 -1.02
CA GLN A 30 8.06 16.35 -1.20
C GLN A 30 6.85 15.53 -0.77
N ILE A 31 6.20 15.94 0.32
CA ILE A 31 4.99 15.26 0.80
C ILE A 31 3.89 15.34 -0.26
N GLU A 32 3.69 16.53 -0.82
CA GLU A 32 2.67 16.73 -1.84
C GLU A 32 2.99 15.96 -3.12
N HIS A 33 4.26 15.93 -3.49
CA HIS A 33 4.67 15.19 -4.68
C HIS A 33 4.39 13.69 -4.53
N LEU A 34 4.71 13.14 -3.38
CA LEU A 34 4.48 11.72 -3.15
C LEU A 34 2.98 11.39 -3.09
N ALA A 35 2.18 12.32 -2.57
CA ALA A 35 0.73 12.11 -2.55
C ALA A 35 0.18 11.99 -3.97
N GLN A 36 0.73 12.76 -4.91
CA GLN A 36 0.27 12.72 -6.30
C GLN A 36 0.65 11.43 -7.01
N ARG A 37 1.54 10.64 -6.43
CA ARG A 37 1.92 9.36 -7.01
C ARG A 37 0.93 8.25 -6.67
N THR A 38 -0.10 8.55 -5.88
CA THR A 38 -1.14 7.58 -5.59
C THR A 38 -2.39 7.93 -6.38
N LEU A 39 -3.21 6.93 -6.66
CA LEU A 39 -4.49 7.17 -7.33
C LEU A 39 -5.43 7.95 -6.43
N LYS A 40 -5.30 7.77 -5.12
CA LYS A 40 -6.13 8.51 -4.17
C LYS A 40 -5.74 9.98 -4.08
N GLY A 41 -4.51 10.31 -4.48
CA GLY A 41 -4.04 11.69 -4.40
C GLY A 41 -3.69 12.14 -3.00
N THR A 42 -3.63 11.23 -2.05
CA THR A 42 -3.34 11.54 -0.66
C THR A 42 -2.44 10.47 -0.08
N TRP A 43 -1.87 10.77 1.08
CA TRP A 43 -1.20 9.77 1.90
C TRP A 43 -2.25 8.94 2.63
N GLY A 44 -1.89 7.72 2.97
CA GLY A 44 -2.69 6.94 3.91
C GLY A 44 -2.40 7.38 5.33
N ASP A 45 -2.89 6.58 6.30
CA ASP A 45 -2.59 6.88 7.69
C ASP A 45 -2.36 5.58 8.47
N ALA A 46 -1.84 5.75 9.68
CA ALA A 46 -1.47 4.60 10.51
C ALA A 46 -2.67 3.77 10.93
N LYS A 47 -3.84 4.38 11.01
CA LYS A 47 -5.04 3.66 11.42
C LYS A 47 -5.43 2.59 10.41
N GLN A 48 -5.23 2.89 9.13
CA GLN A 48 -5.56 1.93 8.08
C GLN A 48 -4.62 0.74 8.14
N VAL A 49 -3.34 0.99 8.42
CA VAL A 49 -2.37 -0.09 8.57
C VAL A 49 -2.72 -0.94 9.79
N ALA A 50 -3.04 -0.29 10.90
CA ALA A 50 -3.40 -1.01 12.12
C ALA A 50 -4.63 -1.89 11.92
N ALA A 51 -5.62 -1.40 11.15
CA ALA A 51 -6.82 -2.18 10.87
C ALA A 51 -6.48 -3.42 10.06
N ALA A 52 -5.55 -3.30 9.11
CA ALA A 52 -5.15 -4.44 8.30
C ALA A 52 -4.40 -5.48 9.13
N VAL A 53 -3.52 -5.00 10.02
CA VAL A 53 -2.80 -5.91 10.92
C VAL A 53 -3.78 -6.68 11.78
N ARG A 54 -4.76 -5.96 12.36
CA ARG A 54 -5.76 -6.58 13.20
C ARG A 54 -6.58 -7.61 12.44
N PHE A 55 -6.97 -7.27 11.22
CA PHE A 55 -7.70 -8.20 10.37
C PHE A 55 -6.91 -9.49 10.16
N LEU A 56 -5.62 -9.36 9.89
CA LEU A 56 -4.78 -10.53 9.66
C LEU A 56 -4.60 -11.36 10.92
N ILE A 57 -4.49 -10.70 12.08
CA ILE A 57 -4.37 -11.42 13.35
C ILE A 57 -5.63 -12.23 13.62
N GLU A 58 -6.79 -11.67 13.32
CA GLU A 58 -8.07 -12.31 13.62
C GLU A 58 -8.51 -13.32 12.56
N SER A 59 -7.84 -13.34 11.41
CA SER A 59 -8.24 -14.18 10.28
C SER A 59 -7.38 -15.43 10.25
N ASP A 60 -7.73 -16.41 11.06
CA ASP A 60 -6.87 -17.56 11.30
C ASP A 60 -6.79 -18.53 10.13
N PHE A 61 -7.56 -18.32 9.08
CA PHE A 61 -7.49 -19.15 7.89
C PHE A 61 -6.70 -18.49 6.76
N MET A 62 -5.99 -17.38 7.05
CA MET A 62 -5.18 -16.68 6.07
C MET A 62 -3.69 -16.85 6.37
N THR A 63 -2.96 -17.32 5.37
CA THR A 63 -1.51 -17.37 5.43
C THR A 63 -0.98 -17.29 4.01
N GLY A 64 0.21 -16.72 3.84
CA GLY A 64 0.81 -16.58 2.53
C GLY A 64 0.27 -15.42 1.71
N GLU A 65 -0.49 -14.53 2.33
CA GLU A 65 -1.09 -13.39 1.62
C GLU A 65 -0.25 -12.14 1.76
N CYS A 66 -0.42 -11.26 0.78
CA CYS A 66 0.14 -9.91 0.84
C CYS A 66 -1.00 -8.93 0.59
N ILE A 67 -1.31 -8.11 1.60
CA ILE A 67 -2.33 -7.07 1.48
C ILE A 67 -1.62 -5.77 1.09
N THR A 68 -2.08 -5.14 0.02
CA THR A 68 -1.46 -3.89 -0.45
C THR A 68 -2.31 -2.71 0.00
N ILE A 69 -1.67 -1.76 0.68
CA ILE A 69 -2.32 -0.54 1.17
C ILE A 69 -1.48 0.63 0.66
N ASP A 70 -1.73 1.04 -0.57
CA ASP A 70 -0.86 2.01 -1.24
C ASP A 70 -1.63 3.15 -1.93
N GLY A 71 -2.93 3.25 -1.69
CA GLY A 71 -3.73 4.27 -2.38
C GLY A 71 -3.71 4.12 -3.87
N GLY A 72 -3.37 2.95 -4.36
CA GLY A 72 -3.29 2.69 -5.80
C GLY A 72 -1.96 3.12 -6.41
N GLU A 73 -0.92 3.36 -5.61
CA GLU A 73 0.34 3.86 -6.14
C GLU A 73 0.90 2.97 -7.25
N ARG A 74 0.80 1.67 -7.10
CA ARG A 74 1.34 0.73 -8.10
C ARG A 74 0.62 0.84 -9.44
N TRP A 75 -0.56 1.45 -9.48
CA TRP A 75 -1.35 1.59 -10.70
C TRP A 75 -1.36 3.02 -11.24
N ALA A 76 -0.66 3.93 -10.58
CA ALA A 76 -0.71 5.33 -10.95
C ALA A 76 -0.15 5.57 -12.36
N HIS A 77 0.84 4.78 -12.77
CA HIS A 77 1.41 4.91 -14.11
C HIS A 77 0.38 4.60 -15.20
N VAL A 78 -0.54 3.68 -14.91
CA VAL A 78 -1.59 3.34 -15.88
C VAL A 78 -2.52 4.53 -16.07
N ARG A 79 -2.92 5.18 -14.97
CA ARG A 79 -3.78 6.35 -15.04
C ARG A 79 -3.12 7.48 -15.83
N GLY A 80 -1.84 7.74 -15.55
CA GLY A 80 -1.12 8.79 -16.26
C GLY A 80 -1.06 8.52 -17.76
N ARG A 81 -0.79 7.27 -18.12
CA ARG A 81 -0.73 6.89 -19.52
C ARG A 81 -2.09 7.01 -20.19
N PHE A 82 -3.15 6.60 -19.50
CA PHE A 82 -4.49 6.68 -20.02
C PHE A 82 -4.89 8.14 -20.29
N LEU A 83 -4.60 9.01 -19.32
CA LEU A 83 -4.90 10.43 -19.47
C LEU A 83 -4.11 11.05 -20.63
N THR A 84 -2.86 10.65 -20.81
CA THR A 84 -2.06 11.15 -21.91
C THR A 84 -2.67 10.75 -23.25
N GLU A 85 -3.13 9.52 -23.37
CA GLU A 85 -3.73 9.06 -24.62
C GLU A 85 -5.02 9.76 -24.95
N GLU A 86 -5.81 10.11 -23.91
CA GLU A 86 -7.09 10.78 -24.13
C GLU A 86 -6.97 12.27 -24.23
N GLY A 87 -6.13 12.86 -23.39
CA GLY A 87 -6.02 14.29 -23.31
C GLY A 87 -4.91 14.89 -24.13
N GLY A 88 -4.03 14.06 -24.65
CA GLY A 88 -2.85 14.52 -25.35
C GLY A 88 -3.08 14.96 -26.78
N GLU A 89 -4.27 14.69 -27.31
CA GLU A 89 -4.53 15.07 -28.69
C GLU A 89 -4.86 16.54 -28.88
#